data_a98d6b7e6ead3e31590c035b88634f32
#
_entry.id   a98d6b7e6ead3e31590c035b88634f32
#
_cell.length_a   1.000
_cell.length_b   1.000
_cell.length_c   1.000
_cell.angle_alpha   90.00
_cell.angle_beta   90.00
_cell.angle_gamma   90.00
#
_symmetry.space_group_name_H-M   'P 1'
#
loop_
_entity.id
_entity.type
_entity.pdbx_description
1 polymer ?
#
loop_
_entity_poly.entity_id
_entity_poly.type
_entity_poly.pdbx_seq_one_letter_code
_entity_poly.pdbx_strand_id
1 'polypeptide(L)'
;EITTRLVGSEMCIRDSPYAMRLVSEILSSNGSSSMASVCGSTLSLMDAGVPIHAPVAGVAMGLIKDVESGKVAVLTDIQGLEDFLGDMDFKVAGSMNGITAIQMDIKIAGIDRTILETALAQALKGRLFILEKMLSCIGEPRKELSKYAPKIVRFTINPEKIREVIGPGGKMINKIIAETGVKIDIEDDGRVFISTPDAEAADKARRIIEGIAKDIEVGEVYTGKVVRIMNFGAFVELLPGKDGMIHISCLLYTSPSPRDA
;
A
#
# COMPACT_ATOMS: atom_id res chain seq x y z
N GLU A 1 8.98 22.84 8.58
CA GLU A 1 8.44 21.48 8.30
C GLU A 1 7.40 21.18 9.37
N ILE A 2 6.13 21.31 9.02
CA ILE A 2 5.04 20.88 9.91
C ILE A 2 4.91 19.38 9.69
N THR A 3 5.55 18.61 10.55
CA THR A 3 5.27 17.18 10.66
C THR A 3 3.89 17.01 11.30
N THR A 4 2.84 17.08 10.50
CA THR A 4 1.51 16.67 10.92
C THR A 4 1.56 15.16 11.13
N ARG A 5 1.69 14.73 12.39
CA ARG A 5 1.39 13.35 12.76
C ARG A 5 -0.10 13.16 12.51
N LEU A 6 -0.45 12.54 11.41
CA LEU A 6 -1.80 12.05 11.12
C LEU A 6 -2.08 10.87 12.06
N VAL A 7 -2.35 11.21 13.31
CA VAL A 7 -2.83 10.24 14.31
C VAL A 7 -4.21 9.79 13.84
N GLY A 8 -4.34 8.55 13.47
CA GLY A 8 -5.62 7.97 12.98
C GLY A 8 -5.50 7.22 11.67
N SER A 9 -4.54 7.55 10.82
CA SER A 9 -4.25 6.74 9.62
C SER A 9 -3.50 5.44 9.97
N GLU A 10 -2.76 5.41 11.07
CA GLU A 10 -2.02 4.23 11.52
C GLU A 10 -2.94 3.05 11.86
N MET A 11 -4.15 3.30 12.34
CA MET A 11 -5.11 2.23 12.65
C MET A 11 -5.75 1.61 11.41
N CYS A 12 -5.66 2.26 10.26
CA CYS A 12 -6.29 1.80 9.03
C CYS A 12 -5.43 0.85 8.20
N ILE A 13 -4.15 0.61 8.55
CA ILE A 13 -3.17 -0.01 7.65
C ILE A 13 -2.35 -1.10 8.36
N ARG A 14 -2.88 -1.70 9.44
CA ARG A 14 -2.14 -2.69 10.25
C ARG A 14 -1.55 -3.86 9.46
N ASP A 15 -2.12 -4.22 8.31
CA ASP A 15 -1.71 -5.38 7.51
C ASP A 15 -1.22 -5.00 6.12
N SER A 16 -0.94 -3.72 5.86
CA SER A 16 -0.42 -3.27 4.57
C SER A 16 1.09 -3.50 4.48
N PRO A 17 1.59 -4.15 3.41
CA PRO A 17 3.03 -4.28 3.18
C PRO A 17 3.69 -2.96 2.73
N TYR A 18 2.91 -1.89 2.62
CA TYR A 18 3.39 -0.59 2.15
C TYR A 18 3.71 0.37 3.29
N ALA A 19 4.88 1.00 3.24
CA ALA A 19 5.15 2.22 3.98
C ALA A 19 4.62 3.41 3.16
N MET A 20 3.75 4.23 3.76
CA MET A 20 3.11 5.35 3.07
C MET A 20 3.57 6.68 3.66
N ARG A 21 3.93 7.62 2.78
CA ARG A 21 4.21 9.00 3.12
C ARG A 21 3.14 9.89 2.50
N LEU A 22 2.38 10.58 3.34
CA LEU A 22 1.40 11.58 2.93
C LEU A 22 2.06 12.96 3.01
N VAL A 23 2.02 13.71 1.91
CA VAL A 23 2.57 15.06 1.83
C VAL A 23 1.42 16.00 1.51
N SER A 24 1.23 17.02 2.35
CA SER A 24 0.24 18.08 2.15
C SER A 24 0.96 19.41 1.96
N GLU A 25 0.77 20.02 0.80
CA GLU A 25 1.28 21.34 0.48
C GLU A 25 0.12 22.35 0.48
N ILE A 26 0.23 23.36 1.34
CA ILE A 26 -0.82 24.36 1.54
C ILE A 26 -0.41 25.65 0.84
N LEU A 27 -1.06 25.95 -0.27
CA LEU A 27 -0.77 27.12 -1.08
C LEU A 27 -1.45 28.39 -0.56
N SER A 28 -2.62 28.24 0.06
CA SER A 28 -3.38 29.33 0.66
C SER A 28 -4.24 28.79 1.80
N SER A 29 -4.37 29.55 2.88
CA SER A 29 -5.18 29.17 4.04
C SER A 29 -5.86 30.38 4.66
N ASN A 30 -7.10 30.20 5.06
CA ASN A 30 -7.84 31.15 5.91
C ASN A 30 -8.56 30.40 7.03
N GLY A 31 -7.87 29.47 7.68
CA GLY A 31 -8.43 28.62 8.73
C GLY A 31 -7.60 27.34 8.87
N SER A 32 -8.20 26.28 9.38
CA SER A 32 -7.52 25.04 9.73
C SER A 32 -6.97 24.26 8.54
N SER A 33 -5.75 24.57 8.16
CA SER A 33 -4.99 23.80 7.15
C SER A 33 -4.75 22.33 7.58
N SER A 34 -4.62 22.09 8.87
CA SER A 34 -4.42 20.72 9.41
C SER A 34 -5.64 19.83 9.17
N MET A 35 -6.85 20.32 9.38
CA MET A 35 -8.07 19.54 9.14
C MET A 35 -8.36 19.38 7.66
N ALA A 36 -8.03 20.36 6.83
CA ALA A 36 -8.04 20.22 5.38
C ALA A 36 -7.07 19.12 4.91
N SER A 37 -5.87 19.06 5.51
CA SER A 37 -4.88 17.99 5.24
C SER A 37 -5.39 16.60 5.62
N VAL A 38 -6.11 16.45 6.74
CA VAL A 38 -6.76 15.19 7.14
C VAL A 38 -7.76 14.74 6.06
N CYS A 39 -8.63 15.65 5.63
CA CYS A 39 -9.65 15.36 4.60
C CYS A 39 -8.98 15.03 3.24
N GLY A 40 -8.03 15.85 2.81
CA GLY A 40 -7.31 15.65 1.56
C GLY A 40 -6.48 14.36 1.53
N SER A 41 -5.84 14.00 2.65
CA SER A 41 -5.12 12.74 2.79
C SER A 41 -6.04 11.52 2.71
N THR A 42 -7.22 11.59 3.35
CA THR A 42 -8.24 10.54 3.23
C THR A 42 -8.66 10.33 1.78
N LEU A 43 -9.02 11.41 1.07
CA LEU A 43 -9.40 11.35 -0.33
C LEU A 43 -8.27 10.82 -1.22
N SER A 44 -7.04 11.24 -0.97
CA SER A 44 -5.85 10.78 -1.70
C SER A 44 -5.61 9.27 -1.53
N LEU A 45 -5.75 8.75 -0.31
CA LEU A 45 -5.64 7.31 -0.03
C LEU A 45 -6.74 6.52 -0.75
N MET A 46 -7.97 7.01 -0.71
CA MET A 46 -9.10 6.39 -1.41
C MET A 46 -8.90 6.39 -2.92
N ASP A 47 -8.43 7.49 -3.49
CA ASP A 47 -8.15 7.60 -4.93
C ASP A 47 -6.95 6.73 -5.35
N ALA A 48 -5.97 6.57 -4.49
CA ALA A 48 -4.83 5.67 -4.73
C ALA A 48 -5.21 4.18 -4.61
N GLY A 49 -6.42 3.83 -4.18
CA GLY A 49 -6.87 2.45 -4.00
C GLY A 49 -6.33 1.80 -2.72
N VAL A 50 -5.90 2.59 -1.75
CA VAL A 50 -5.46 2.05 -0.46
C VAL A 50 -6.68 1.58 0.34
N PRO A 51 -6.72 0.32 0.81
CA PRO A 51 -7.84 -0.22 1.57
C PRO A 51 -7.85 0.34 2.99
N ILE A 52 -8.46 1.53 3.18
CA ILE A 52 -8.68 2.12 4.49
C ILE A 52 -9.93 1.52 5.13
N HIS A 53 -9.93 1.33 6.46
CA HIS A 53 -11.09 0.78 7.17
C HIS A 53 -12.31 1.70 7.14
N ALA A 54 -12.08 3.01 7.25
CA ALA A 54 -13.13 4.01 7.18
C ALA A 54 -12.55 5.36 6.76
N PRO A 55 -13.29 6.15 5.98
CA PRO A 55 -12.90 7.51 5.68
C PRO A 55 -12.97 8.40 6.93
N VAL A 56 -12.02 9.30 7.06
CA VAL A 56 -11.88 10.22 8.18
C VAL A 56 -11.98 11.65 7.68
N ALA A 57 -12.82 12.45 8.34
CA ALA A 57 -12.89 13.89 8.15
C ALA A 57 -12.45 14.63 9.43
N GLY A 58 -12.00 15.85 9.27
CA GLY A 58 -11.61 16.72 10.37
C GLY A 58 -12.34 18.06 10.31
N VAL A 59 -12.61 18.65 11.47
CA VAL A 59 -13.17 19.98 11.63
C VAL A 59 -12.45 20.74 12.74
N ALA A 60 -12.24 22.04 12.56
CA ALA A 60 -11.70 22.89 13.59
C ALA A 60 -12.85 23.68 14.23
N MET A 61 -12.92 23.58 15.55
CA MET A 61 -13.87 24.26 16.41
C MET A 61 -13.17 25.41 17.14
N GLY A 62 -13.88 26.44 17.42
CA GLY A 62 -13.42 27.53 18.27
C GLY A 62 -14.36 27.81 19.42
N LEU A 63 -13.87 28.56 20.38
CA LEU A 63 -14.63 29.06 21.50
C LEU A 63 -14.32 30.54 21.71
N ILE A 64 -15.38 31.31 21.98
CA ILE A 64 -15.28 32.68 22.45
C ILE A 64 -16.07 32.76 23.77
N LYS A 65 -15.46 33.28 24.81
CA LYS A 65 -16.05 33.46 26.14
C LYS A 65 -16.02 34.92 26.52
N ASP A 66 -17.19 35.52 26.70
CA ASP A 66 -17.28 36.83 27.29
C ASP A 66 -17.08 36.77 28.80
N VAL A 67 -15.99 37.37 29.28
CA VAL A 67 -15.60 37.33 30.70
C VAL A 67 -16.58 38.06 31.60
N GLU A 68 -17.23 39.15 31.09
CA GLU A 68 -18.13 39.97 31.90
C GLU A 68 -19.51 39.30 32.06
N SER A 69 -20.08 38.79 30.98
CA SER A 69 -21.41 38.14 30.99
C SER A 69 -21.35 36.63 31.24
N GLY A 70 -20.20 36.02 31.16
CA GLY A 70 -20.00 34.56 31.21
C GLY A 70 -20.59 33.80 30.05
N LYS A 71 -21.04 34.48 29.00
CA LYS A 71 -21.61 33.85 27.79
C LYS A 71 -20.50 33.17 26.98
N VAL A 72 -20.85 32.03 26.42
CA VAL A 72 -19.95 31.21 25.62
C VAL A 72 -20.57 30.97 24.26
N ALA A 73 -19.77 31.15 23.21
CA ALA A 73 -20.10 30.77 21.83
C ALA A 73 -19.11 29.72 21.32
N VAL A 74 -19.64 28.60 20.85
CA VAL A 74 -18.85 27.55 20.17
C VAL A 74 -18.97 27.78 18.67
N LEU A 75 -17.85 27.92 17.98
CA LEU A 75 -17.75 28.14 16.54
C LEU A 75 -17.37 26.85 15.84
N THR A 76 -17.95 26.64 14.64
CA THR A 76 -17.64 25.47 13.78
C THR A 76 -16.91 25.93 12.54
N ASP A 77 -15.83 25.24 12.17
CA ASP A 77 -15.01 25.52 10.99
C ASP A 77 -14.43 26.93 11.01
N ILE A 78 -13.62 27.18 12.04
CA ILE A 78 -13.09 28.53 12.34
C ILE A 78 -12.18 29.08 11.26
N GLN A 79 -12.31 30.38 11.01
CA GLN A 79 -11.41 31.16 10.15
C GLN A 79 -10.16 31.59 10.89
N GLY A 80 -9.15 32.08 10.14
CA GLY A 80 -7.86 32.49 10.72
C GLY A 80 -7.98 33.58 11.81
N LEU A 81 -8.91 34.54 11.69
CA LEU A 81 -9.15 35.54 12.73
C LEU A 81 -9.83 34.92 13.97
N GLU A 82 -10.72 33.99 13.79
CA GLU A 82 -11.40 33.28 14.89
C GLU A 82 -10.45 32.34 15.63
N ASP A 83 -9.46 31.75 14.93
CA ASP A 83 -8.38 30.99 15.54
C ASP A 83 -7.44 31.91 16.38
N PHE A 84 -7.09 33.07 15.82
CA PHE A 84 -6.18 34.00 16.47
C PHE A 84 -6.78 34.68 17.71
N LEU A 85 -8.03 35.17 17.60
CA LEU A 85 -8.75 35.90 18.63
C LEU A 85 -9.56 35.02 19.58
N GLY A 86 -9.80 33.76 19.22
CA GLY A 86 -10.60 32.84 20.01
C GLY A 86 -9.89 32.38 21.28
N ASP A 87 -10.67 31.96 22.26
CA ASP A 87 -10.23 31.50 23.58
C ASP A 87 -9.84 30.02 23.60
N MET A 88 -10.26 29.26 22.60
CA MET A 88 -9.92 27.85 22.39
C MET A 88 -9.86 27.53 20.91
N ASP A 89 -8.86 26.77 20.50
CA ASP A 89 -8.77 26.04 19.23
C ASP A 89 -8.91 24.54 19.52
N PHE A 90 -9.90 23.91 18.88
CA PHE A 90 -10.26 22.53 19.17
C PHE A 90 -10.47 21.75 17.87
N LYS A 91 -9.54 20.91 17.51
CA LYS A 91 -9.55 20.14 16.26
C LYS A 91 -10.00 18.71 16.55
N VAL A 92 -11.00 18.26 15.80
CA VAL A 92 -11.57 16.92 15.94
C VAL A 92 -11.57 16.22 14.60
N ALA A 93 -10.88 15.09 14.52
CA ALA A 93 -10.91 14.19 13.39
C ALA A 93 -11.61 12.87 13.76
N GLY A 94 -12.26 12.25 12.77
CA GLY A 94 -12.91 10.95 13.00
C GLY A 94 -13.72 10.45 11.82
N SER A 95 -14.10 9.18 11.91
CA SER A 95 -15.00 8.50 10.98
C SER A 95 -16.47 8.71 11.32
N MET A 96 -17.38 8.07 10.58
CA MET A 96 -18.81 8.04 10.96
C MET A 96 -19.03 7.42 12.36
N ASN A 97 -18.19 6.45 12.74
CA ASN A 97 -18.37 5.65 13.94
C ASN A 97 -17.79 6.27 15.21
N GLY A 98 -16.89 7.24 15.08
CA GLY A 98 -16.26 7.84 16.25
C GLY A 98 -15.13 8.79 15.94
N ILE A 99 -14.57 9.35 17.01
CA ILE A 99 -13.42 10.26 16.98
C ILE A 99 -12.14 9.43 16.92
N THR A 100 -11.23 9.79 16.04
CA THR A 100 -9.90 9.15 15.89
C THR A 100 -8.78 9.99 16.45
N ALA A 101 -8.94 11.32 16.43
CA ALA A 101 -7.94 12.24 16.98
C ALA A 101 -8.59 13.53 17.48
N ILE A 102 -8.01 14.08 18.53
CA ILE A 102 -8.36 15.38 19.12
C ILE A 102 -7.07 16.15 19.37
N GLN A 103 -7.08 17.43 19.01
CA GLN A 103 -6.08 18.39 19.43
C GLN A 103 -6.83 19.59 20.02
N MET A 104 -6.42 20.05 21.19
CA MET A 104 -7.04 21.17 21.87
C MET A 104 -5.95 22.13 22.39
N ASP A 105 -6.10 23.40 22.11
CA ASP A 105 -5.33 24.49 22.65
C ASP A 105 -6.28 25.47 23.35
N ILE A 106 -6.04 25.72 24.62
CA ILE A 106 -6.89 26.55 25.47
C ILE A 106 -6.08 27.77 25.92
N LYS A 107 -6.56 28.97 25.62
CA LYS A 107 -5.90 30.23 25.94
C LYS A 107 -6.47 30.90 27.21
N ILE A 108 -7.51 30.30 27.82
CA ILE A 108 -8.18 30.78 29.03
C ILE A 108 -8.01 29.82 30.19
N ALA A 109 -8.35 30.24 31.40
CA ALA A 109 -8.19 29.48 32.64
C ALA A 109 -9.17 28.29 32.78
N GLY A 110 -9.26 27.46 31.73
CA GLY A 110 -10.07 26.24 31.69
C GLY A 110 -11.46 26.43 31.08
N ILE A 111 -12.03 25.29 30.71
CA ILE A 111 -13.39 25.14 30.20
C ILE A 111 -14.11 24.12 31.06
N ASP A 112 -15.41 24.28 31.24
CA ASP A 112 -16.23 23.32 31.96
C ASP A 112 -16.65 22.14 31.04
N ARG A 113 -17.18 21.10 31.69
CA ARG A 113 -17.64 19.89 31.00
C ARG A 113 -18.77 20.16 30.03
N THR A 114 -19.67 21.08 30.35
CA THR A 114 -20.83 21.40 29.52
C THR A 114 -20.42 22.05 28.21
N ILE A 115 -19.42 22.94 28.27
CA ILE A 115 -18.82 23.57 27.07
C ILE A 115 -18.18 22.50 26.19
N LEU A 116 -17.41 21.58 26.77
CA LEU A 116 -16.75 20.52 26.02
C LEU A 116 -17.76 19.55 25.37
N GLU A 117 -18.80 19.15 26.09
CA GLU A 117 -19.86 18.31 25.54
C GLU A 117 -20.58 19.01 24.38
N THR A 118 -20.85 20.31 24.49
CA THR A 118 -21.45 21.12 23.43
C THR A 118 -20.53 21.20 22.22
N ALA A 119 -19.24 21.48 22.42
CA ALA A 119 -18.24 21.56 21.37
C ALA A 119 -18.10 20.23 20.63
N LEU A 120 -18.05 19.11 21.34
CA LEU A 120 -17.97 17.76 20.73
C LEU A 120 -19.23 17.40 19.95
N ALA A 121 -20.42 17.73 20.47
CA ALA A 121 -21.68 17.50 19.76
C ALA A 121 -21.79 18.33 18.47
N GLN A 122 -21.29 19.57 18.51
CA GLN A 122 -21.25 20.45 17.36
C GLN A 122 -20.19 20.02 16.35
N ALA A 123 -19.00 19.60 16.82
CA ALA A 123 -17.93 19.03 16.02
C ALA A 123 -18.38 17.76 15.26
N LEU A 124 -19.20 16.91 15.92
CA LEU A 124 -19.77 15.73 15.27
C LEU A 124 -20.61 16.12 14.04
N LYS A 125 -21.49 17.12 14.19
CA LYS A 125 -22.34 17.60 13.08
C LYS A 125 -21.49 18.17 11.94
N GLY A 126 -20.53 19.04 12.25
CA GLY A 126 -19.62 19.62 11.26
C GLY A 126 -18.81 18.55 10.53
N ARG A 127 -18.23 17.61 11.27
CA ARG A 127 -17.44 16.51 10.72
C ARG A 127 -18.25 15.58 9.81
N LEU A 128 -19.47 15.22 10.20
CA LEU A 128 -20.35 14.39 9.38
C LEU A 128 -20.77 15.10 8.09
N PHE A 129 -21.02 16.41 8.16
CA PHE A 129 -21.31 17.21 6.97
C PHE A 129 -20.12 17.24 6.00
N ILE A 130 -18.90 17.45 6.50
CA ILE A 130 -17.68 17.42 5.68
C ILE A 130 -17.51 16.03 5.06
N LEU A 131 -17.67 14.97 5.87
CA LEU A 131 -17.54 13.58 5.41
C LEU A 131 -18.55 13.25 4.31
N GLU A 132 -19.79 13.72 4.40
CA GLU A 132 -20.81 13.57 3.35
C GLU A 132 -20.33 14.20 2.03
N LYS A 133 -19.75 15.41 2.08
CA LYS A 133 -19.21 16.07 0.89
C LYS A 133 -18.02 15.32 0.30
N MET A 134 -17.12 14.80 1.14
CA MET A 134 -16.01 13.96 0.70
C MET A 134 -16.50 12.69 0.00
N LEU A 135 -17.48 12.00 0.59
CA LEU A 135 -18.04 10.76 0.05
C LEU A 135 -18.88 10.98 -1.22
N SER A 136 -19.40 12.18 -1.43
CA SER A 136 -20.04 12.53 -2.70
C SER A 136 -19.05 12.59 -3.89
N CYS A 137 -17.76 12.83 -3.61
CA CYS A 137 -16.70 12.79 -4.61
C CYS A 137 -16.12 11.38 -4.81
N ILE A 138 -15.81 10.70 -3.71
CA ILE A 138 -15.27 9.32 -3.72
C ILE A 138 -15.98 8.57 -2.59
N GLY A 139 -16.97 7.74 -2.94
CA GLY A 139 -17.77 6.99 -1.95
C GLY A 139 -17.02 5.82 -1.32
N GLU A 140 -16.14 5.16 -2.08
CA GLU A 140 -15.35 4.00 -1.67
C GLU A 140 -13.93 4.09 -2.23
N PRO A 141 -12.93 3.49 -1.56
CA PRO A 141 -11.60 3.36 -2.14
C PRO A 141 -11.66 2.65 -3.50
N ARG A 142 -10.82 3.07 -4.45
CA ARG A 142 -10.72 2.41 -5.74
C ARG A 142 -10.35 0.94 -5.55
N LYS A 143 -10.92 0.07 -6.37
CA LYS A 143 -10.72 -1.39 -6.29
C LYS A 143 -9.27 -1.81 -6.60
N GLU A 144 -8.60 -1.03 -7.43
CA GLU A 144 -7.22 -1.28 -7.83
C GLU A 144 -6.31 -0.16 -7.32
N LEU A 145 -5.10 -0.54 -6.93
CA LEU A 145 -4.06 0.44 -6.62
C LEU A 145 -3.75 1.31 -7.84
N SER A 146 -3.41 2.57 -7.59
CA SER A 146 -2.96 3.49 -8.62
C SER A 146 -1.88 2.86 -9.49
N LYS A 147 -1.91 3.14 -10.79
CA LYS A 147 -0.87 2.69 -11.74
C LYS A 147 0.55 3.16 -11.40
N TYR A 148 0.66 4.18 -10.56
CA TYR A 148 1.94 4.70 -10.07
C TYR A 148 2.39 4.04 -8.76
N ALA A 149 1.51 3.31 -8.08
CA ALA A 149 1.87 2.60 -6.86
C ALA A 149 2.69 1.34 -7.21
N PRO A 150 3.77 1.05 -6.48
CA PRO A 150 4.49 -0.20 -6.66
C PRO A 150 3.56 -1.36 -6.29
N LYS A 151 3.42 -2.32 -7.20
CA LYS A 151 2.68 -3.57 -6.93
C LYS A 151 3.63 -4.54 -6.23
N ILE A 152 3.19 -5.11 -5.11
CA ILE A 152 3.93 -6.13 -4.39
C ILE A 152 3.27 -7.47 -4.67
N VAL A 153 3.95 -8.32 -5.42
CA VAL A 153 3.57 -9.72 -5.63
C VAL A 153 4.23 -10.55 -4.55
N ARG A 154 3.43 -11.26 -3.75
CA ARG A 154 3.89 -12.13 -2.67
C ARG A 154 3.56 -13.58 -2.98
N PHE A 155 4.54 -14.46 -2.86
CA PHE A 155 4.37 -15.91 -2.95
C PHE A 155 5.43 -16.61 -2.08
N THR A 156 5.30 -17.93 -1.93
CA THR A 156 6.21 -18.71 -1.09
C THR A 156 6.88 -19.78 -1.94
N ILE A 157 8.17 -19.97 -1.71
CA ILE A 157 8.97 -21.07 -2.28
C ILE A 157 9.44 -21.98 -1.15
N ASN A 158 9.89 -23.20 -1.51
CA ASN A 158 10.52 -24.08 -0.53
C ASN A 158 11.79 -23.40 0.02
N PRO A 159 11.94 -23.25 1.36
CA PRO A 159 13.12 -22.62 1.96
C PRO A 159 14.45 -23.28 1.54
N GLU A 160 14.46 -24.59 1.28
CA GLU A 160 15.65 -25.31 0.80
C GLU A 160 16.13 -24.81 -0.57
N LYS A 161 15.21 -24.23 -1.38
CA LYS A 161 15.48 -23.71 -2.72
C LYS A 161 15.94 -22.25 -2.75
N ILE A 162 15.91 -21.56 -1.63
CA ILE A 162 16.36 -20.15 -1.54
C ILE A 162 17.77 -19.99 -2.09
N ARG A 163 18.68 -20.93 -1.74
CA ARG A 163 20.07 -20.90 -2.21
C ARG A 163 20.19 -21.04 -3.73
N GLU A 164 19.32 -21.81 -4.37
CA GLU A 164 19.28 -21.97 -5.83
C GLU A 164 18.80 -20.69 -6.50
N VAL A 165 17.77 -20.05 -5.95
CA VAL A 165 17.19 -18.79 -6.45
C VAL A 165 18.19 -17.63 -6.30
N ILE A 166 18.87 -17.53 -5.17
CA ILE A 166 19.91 -16.51 -4.94
C ILE A 166 21.12 -16.78 -5.83
N GLY A 167 21.52 -18.06 -5.95
CA GLY A 167 22.70 -18.50 -6.70
C GLY A 167 24.03 -18.13 -6.03
N PRO A 168 25.16 -18.65 -6.54
CA PRO A 168 26.49 -18.39 -5.98
C PRO A 168 26.82 -16.89 -5.97
N GLY A 169 27.01 -16.32 -4.76
CA GLY A 169 27.30 -14.90 -4.56
C GLY A 169 26.21 -13.95 -5.08
N GLY A 170 24.94 -14.40 -5.08
CA GLY A 170 23.82 -13.59 -5.53
C GLY A 170 23.69 -13.45 -7.05
N LYS A 171 24.46 -14.17 -7.84
CA LYS A 171 24.50 -14.00 -9.31
C LYS A 171 23.16 -14.25 -9.99
N MET A 172 22.40 -15.26 -9.52
CA MET A 172 21.13 -15.60 -10.16
C MET A 172 20.06 -14.54 -9.88
N ILE A 173 19.90 -14.15 -8.63
CA ILE A 173 18.91 -13.12 -8.26
C ILE A 173 19.24 -11.77 -8.92
N ASN A 174 20.53 -11.38 -8.96
CA ASN A 174 20.95 -10.16 -9.64
C ASN A 174 20.70 -10.20 -11.15
N LYS A 175 20.82 -11.38 -11.78
CA LYS A 175 20.48 -11.57 -13.18
C LYS A 175 18.97 -11.36 -13.41
N ILE A 176 18.12 -11.94 -12.56
CA ILE A 176 16.66 -11.76 -12.64
C ILE A 176 16.30 -10.30 -12.48
N ILE A 177 16.89 -9.60 -11.50
CA ILE A 177 16.68 -8.16 -11.27
C ILE A 177 17.09 -7.34 -12.50
N ALA A 178 18.25 -7.65 -13.09
CA ALA A 178 18.74 -6.93 -14.27
C ALA A 178 17.87 -7.16 -15.52
N GLU A 179 17.32 -8.37 -15.70
CA GLU A 179 16.47 -8.72 -16.84
C GLU A 179 15.04 -8.21 -16.74
N THR A 180 14.53 -8.01 -15.52
CA THR A 180 13.13 -7.65 -15.29
C THR A 180 12.95 -6.24 -14.73
N GLY A 181 14.02 -5.64 -14.17
CA GLY A 181 13.96 -4.30 -13.56
C GLY A 181 13.18 -4.25 -12.26
N VAL A 182 12.85 -5.39 -11.64
CA VAL A 182 12.07 -5.47 -10.41
C VAL A 182 12.98 -5.48 -9.17
N LYS A 183 12.43 -5.12 -8.02
CA LYS A 183 13.09 -5.34 -6.73
C LYS A 183 12.57 -6.65 -6.14
N ILE A 184 13.47 -7.52 -5.68
CA ILE A 184 13.17 -8.82 -5.10
C ILE A 184 13.74 -8.89 -3.69
N ASP A 185 12.90 -9.23 -2.71
CA ASP A 185 13.30 -9.52 -1.35
C ASP A 185 12.84 -10.94 -0.99
N ILE A 186 13.72 -11.74 -0.38
CA ILE A 186 13.44 -13.14 0.01
C ILE A 186 13.73 -13.28 1.49
N GLU A 187 12.76 -13.79 2.25
CA GLU A 187 12.92 -14.09 3.66
C GLU A 187 13.32 -15.54 3.88
N ASP A 188 13.96 -15.84 5.03
CA ASP A 188 14.50 -17.16 5.35
C ASP A 188 13.43 -18.27 5.43
N ASP A 189 12.19 -17.90 5.62
CA ASP A 189 11.04 -18.82 5.65
C ASP A 189 10.46 -19.15 4.26
N GLY A 190 11.08 -18.65 3.19
CA GLY A 190 10.68 -18.88 1.81
C GLY A 190 9.70 -17.87 1.24
N ARG A 191 9.30 -16.84 1.99
CA ARG A 191 8.46 -15.76 1.44
C ARG A 191 9.27 -14.90 0.48
N VAL A 192 8.73 -14.70 -0.71
CA VAL A 192 9.31 -13.88 -1.78
C VAL A 192 8.40 -12.68 -2.02
N PHE A 193 8.99 -11.50 -2.06
CA PHE A 193 8.32 -10.24 -2.36
C PHE A 193 8.94 -9.63 -3.61
N ILE A 194 8.13 -9.43 -4.65
CA ILE A 194 8.53 -8.72 -5.87
C ILE A 194 7.83 -7.37 -5.90
N SER A 195 8.60 -6.30 -5.92
CA SER A 195 8.09 -4.93 -5.93
C SER A 195 8.42 -4.24 -7.24
N THR A 196 7.38 -3.83 -7.99
CA THR A 196 7.52 -3.10 -9.25
C THR A 196 6.21 -2.38 -9.61
N PRO A 197 6.25 -1.24 -10.32
CA PRO A 197 5.05 -0.63 -10.90
C PRO A 197 4.52 -1.40 -12.12
N ASP A 198 5.34 -2.23 -12.77
CA ASP A 198 5.01 -3.01 -13.97
C ASP A 198 4.57 -4.43 -13.60
N ALA A 199 3.29 -4.74 -13.87
CA ALA A 199 2.72 -6.05 -13.59
C ALA A 199 3.34 -7.17 -14.46
N GLU A 200 3.68 -6.88 -15.73
CA GLU A 200 4.26 -7.88 -16.62
C GLU A 200 5.67 -8.26 -16.19
N ALA A 201 6.45 -7.27 -15.74
CA ALA A 201 7.77 -7.49 -15.16
C ALA A 201 7.70 -8.33 -13.87
N ALA A 202 6.69 -8.08 -13.02
CA ALA A 202 6.46 -8.88 -11.82
C ALA A 202 6.14 -10.33 -12.14
N ASP A 203 5.23 -10.57 -13.09
CA ASP A 203 4.85 -11.92 -13.50
C ASP A 203 6.00 -12.68 -14.17
N LYS A 204 6.81 -11.98 -14.97
CA LYS A 204 8.03 -12.56 -15.56
C LYS A 204 9.02 -13.00 -14.49
N ALA A 205 9.32 -12.13 -13.53
CA ALA A 205 10.22 -12.44 -12.44
C ALA A 205 9.70 -13.61 -11.58
N ARG A 206 8.40 -13.60 -11.27
CA ARG A 206 7.73 -14.68 -10.54
C ARG A 206 7.90 -16.03 -11.25
N ARG A 207 7.61 -16.10 -12.56
CA ARG A 207 7.72 -17.34 -13.35
C ARG A 207 9.16 -17.88 -13.35
N ILE A 208 10.16 -17.01 -13.44
CA ILE A 208 11.57 -17.40 -13.39
C ILE A 208 11.89 -17.99 -12.02
N ILE A 209 11.51 -17.33 -10.93
CA ILE A 209 11.77 -17.79 -9.57
C ILE A 209 11.05 -19.10 -9.27
N GLU A 210 9.77 -19.21 -9.60
CA GLU A 210 8.99 -20.45 -9.46
C GLU A 210 9.60 -21.59 -10.29
N GLY A 211 10.07 -21.32 -11.50
CA GLY A 211 10.75 -22.28 -12.36
C GLY A 211 12.05 -22.81 -11.75
N ILE A 212 12.84 -21.96 -11.09
CA ILE A 212 14.07 -22.37 -10.39
C ILE A 212 13.73 -23.19 -9.13
N ALA A 213 12.72 -22.73 -8.37
CA ALA A 213 12.32 -23.35 -7.11
C ALA A 213 11.54 -24.65 -7.29
N LYS A 214 10.90 -24.86 -8.46
CA LYS A 214 10.11 -26.06 -8.76
C LYS A 214 11.05 -27.28 -8.95
N ASP A 215 10.74 -28.39 -8.33
CA ASP A 215 11.38 -29.66 -8.62
C ASP A 215 10.70 -30.34 -9.82
N ILE A 216 11.50 -31.11 -10.57
CA ILE A 216 11.00 -31.89 -11.71
C ILE A 216 10.40 -33.19 -11.15
N GLU A 217 9.12 -33.39 -11.40
CA GLU A 217 8.41 -34.58 -10.92
C GLU A 217 8.20 -35.59 -12.05
N VAL A 218 8.26 -36.89 -11.68
CA VAL A 218 8.03 -37.99 -12.60
C VAL A 218 6.56 -38.01 -13.02
N GLY A 219 6.32 -37.99 -14.31
CA GLY A 219 4.95 -38.00 -14.90
C GLY A 219 4.47 -36.62 -15.36
N GLU A 220 5.18 -35.54 -15.08
CA GLU A 220 4.88 -34.24 -15.64
C GLU A 220 5.38 -34.12 -17.10
N VAL A 221 4.63 -33.33 -17.88
CA VAL A 221 4.99 -33.01 -19.28
C VAL A 221 5.59 -31.63 -19.36
N TYR A 222 6.80 -31.52 -19.88
CA TYR A 222 7.50 -30.26 -20.04
C TYR A 222 7.71 -29.95 -21.54
N THR A 223 7.65 -28.67 -21.89
CA THR A 223 8.06 -28.17 -23.20
C THR A 223 9.35 -27.38 -23.00
N GLY A 224 10.43 -27.86 -23.55
CA GLY A 224 11.74 -27.26 -23.37
C GLY A 224 12.52 -27.11 -24.68
N LYS A 225 13.58 -26.29 -24.64
CA LYS A 225 14.48 -26.07 -25.77
C LYS A 225 15.66 -27.04 -25.70
N VAL A 226 16.01 -27.65 -26.84
CA VAL A 226 17.23 -28.48 -26.93
C VAL A 226 18.44 -27.55 -26.78
N VAL A 227 19.23 -27.76 -25.72
CA VAL A 227 20.43 -26.96 -25.41
C VAL A 227 21.70 -27.60 -25.90
N ARG A 228 21.71 -28.95 -25.98
CA ARG A 228 22.89 -29.72 -26.45
C ARG A 228 22.49 -31.07 -27.01
N ILE A 229 23.14 -31.48 -28.09
CA ILE A 229 22.97 -32.81 -28.70
C ILE A 229 24.30 -33.58 -28.53
N MET A 230 24.18 -34.82 -28.07
CA MET A 230 25.30 -35.78 -27.89
C MET A 230 25.00 -37.07 -28.61
N ASN A 231 26.02 -37.94 -28.78
CA ASN A 231 25.88 -39.21 -29.49
C ASN A 231 24.87 -40.18 -28.87
N PHE A 232 24.55 -40.02 -27.58
CA PHE A 232 23.65 -40.86 -26.82
C PHE A 232 22.30 -40.21 -26.52
N GLY A 233 22.06 -38.97 -26.92
CA GLY A 233 20.79 -38.30 -26.68
C GLY A 233 20.85 -36.78 -26.78
N ALA A 234 19.76 -36.10 -26.41
CA ALA A 234 19.66 -34.67 -26.40
C ALA A 234 19.42 -34.17 -24.97
N PHE A 235 20.05 -33.06 -24.61
CA PHE A 235 19.74 -32.30 -23.39
C PHE A 235 18.74 -31.22 -23.71
N VAL A 236 17.66 -31.20 -22.93
CA VAL A 236 16.54 -30.24 -23.08
C VAL A 236 16.42 -29.46 -21.79
N GLU A 237 16.42 -28.15 -21.87
CA GLU A 237 16.13 -27.30 -20.74
C GLU A 237 14.64 -27.42 -20.38
N LEU A 238 14.34 -28.10 -19.28
CA LEU A 238 12.98 -28.36 -18.79
C LEU A 238 12.45 -27.20 -17.98
N LEU A 239 13.31 -26.62 -17.16
CA LEU A 239 13.08 -25.43 -16.33
C LEU A 239 14.33 -24.55 -16.38
N PRO A 240 14.26 -23.25 -16.07
CA PRO A 240 15.41 -22.36 -16.06
C PRO A 240 16.58 -22.94 -15.24
N GLY A 241 17.69 -23.26 -15.92
CA GLY A 241 18.87 -23.84 -15.31
C GLY A 241 18.78 -25.34 -14.95
N LYS A 242 17.74 -26.06 -15.35
CA LYS A 242 17.57 -27.51 -15.13
C LYS A 242 17.41 -28.24 -16.48
N ASP A 243 18.43 -29.00 -16.84
CA ASP A 243 18.43 -29.78 -18.08
C ASP A 243 18.00 -31.23 -17.82
N GLY A 244 17.13 -31.75 -18.64
CA GLY A 244 16.79 -33.18 -18.69
C GLY A 244 17.44 -33.84 -19.90
N MET A 245 17.84 -35.09 -19.77
CA MET A 245 18.41 -35.87 -20.87
C MET A 245 17.33 -36.77 -21.50
N ILE A 246 17.14 -36.63 -22.81
CA ILE A 246 16.35 -37.57 -23.61
C ILE A 246 17.30 -38.51 -24.28
N HIS A 247 17.27 -39.79 -23.90
CA HIS A 247 18.13 -40.81 -24.51
C HIS A 247 17.76 -41.05 -25.98
N ILE A 248 18.75 -41.38 -26.82
CA ILE A 248 18.57 -41.62 -28.25
C ILE A 248 17.49 -42.66 -28.56
N SER A 249 17.36 -43.68 -27.71
CA SER A 249 16.29 -44.69 -27.87
C SER A 249 14.88 -44.13 -27.76
N CYS A 250 14.69 -43.02 -27.04
CA CYS A 250 13.41 -42.34 -26.91
C CYS A 250 13.13 -41.42 -28.12
N LEU A 251 14.19 -40.90 -28.76
CA LEU A 251 14.09 -40.05 -29.93
C LEU A 251 13.77 -40.82 -31.21
N LEU A 252 14.18 -42.10 -31.31
CA LEU A 252 13.92 -42.94 -32.47
C LEU A 252 12.44 -43.25 -32.72
N TYR A 253 11.57 -43.10 -31.72
CA TYR A 253 10.13 -43.25 -31.90
C TYR A 253 9.42 -42.00 -32.45
N THR A 254 10.10 -40.85 -32.52
CA THR A 254 9.52 -39.58 -32.95
C THR A 254 10.13 -39.04 -34.26
N SER A 255 11.22 -39.63 -34.75
CA SER A 255 11.81 -39.29 -36.04
C SER A 255 11.30 -40.23 -37.12
N PRO A 256 10.87 -39.73 -38.30
CA PRO A 256 10.60 -40.61 -39.45
C PRO A 256 11.88 -41.41 -39.74
N SER A 257 11.72 -42.71 -39.91
CA SER A 257 12.83 -43.61 -40.27
C SER A 257 13.42 -43.15 -41.61
N PRO A 258 14.75 -43.16 -41.83
CA PRO A 258 15.33 -42.93 -43.12
C PRO A 258 14.85 -43.89 -44.23
N ARG A 259 14.05 -44.89 -43.86
CA ARG A 259 13.44 -45.84 -44.80
C ARG A 259 12.03 -45.41 -45.27
N ASP A 260 11.47 -44.34 -44.65
CA ASP A 260 10.14 -43.80 -44.97
C ASP A 260 10.24 -42.52 -45.84
N ALA A 261 11.39 -42.20 -46.37
CA ALA A 261 11.65 -41.11 -47.30
C ALA A 261 11.89 -41.62 -48.72
#